data_81afcc9c57ec8c06a8f9fed1e8c419a1
#
_entry.id   81afcc9c57ec8c06a8f9fed1e8c419a1
#
_cell.length_a   1.000
_cell.length_b   1.000
_cell.length_c   1.000
_cell.angle_alpha   90.00
_cell.angle_beta   90.00
_cell.angle_gamma   90.00
#
_symmetry.space_group_name_H-M   'P 1'
#
loop_
_entity.id
_entity.type
_entity.pdbx_description
1 polymer ?
#
loop_
_entity_poly.entity_id
_entity_poly.type
_entity_poly.pdbx_seq_one_letter_code
_entity_poly.pdbx_strand_id
1 'polypeptide(L)'
;MLDLRCYFVTGTNMTPEIAAAAVRGGAGVVQVRSKPISARSLYDLGARVAETVHEVNPRAHVLIDDRVDVALALRCAGAPVHGVHIGQDDLCPRAARELLGPDAIIGLTTGTLELIRDANQYADVLDYVGCGPFRAT
;
A
#
# COMPACT_ATOMS: atom_id res chain seq x y z
N MET A 1 4.85 -7.45 -12.66
CA MET A 1 5.19 -6.03 -12.93
C MET A 1 4.18 -5.15 -12.21
N LEU A 2 4.63 -4.15 -11.48
CA LEU A 2 3.78 -3.19 -10.76
C LEU A 2 3.06 -2.28 -11.76
N ASP A 3 1.72 -2.32 -11.75
CA ASP A 3 0.89 -1.50 -12.63
C ASP A 3 0.24 -0.36 -11.84
N LEU A 4 0.74 0.85 -12.02
CA LEU A 4 0.29 2.06 -11.33
C LEU A 4 -0.71 2.90 -12.13
N ARG A 5 -1.15 2.44 -13.32
CA ARG A 5 -2.07 3.21 -14.18
C ARG A 5 -3.44 3.45 -13.53
N CYS A 6 -3.90 2.49 -12.74
CA CYS A 6 -5.08 2.62 -11.93
C CYS A 6 -4.78 2.13 -10.51
N TYR A 7 -4.71 3.05 -9.59
CA TYR A 7 -4.34 2.82 -8.19
C TYR A 7 -5.54 3.17 -7.31
N PHE A 8 -6.11 2.16 -6.67
CA PHE A 8 -7.29 2.30 -5.83
C PHE A 8 -6.91 2.38 -4.35
N VAL A 9 -7.42 3.37 -3.64
CA VAL A 9 -7.24 3.53 -2.19
C VAL A 9 -8.58 3.32 -1.51
N THR A 10 -8.65 2.38 -0.56
CA THR A 10 -9.87 2.19 0.23
C THR A 10 -10.07 3.38 1.18
N GLY A 11 -11.28 3.57 1.65
CA GLY A 11 -11.61 4.57 2.65
C GLY A 11 -12.25 3.94 3.89
N THR A 12 -12.62 4.78 4.83
CA THR A 12 -13.43 4.37 5.98
C THR A 12 -14.74 3.75 5.50
N ASN A 13 -15.15 2.64 6.09
CA ASN A 13 -16.37 1.89 5.74
C ASN A 13 -16.36 1.20 4.37
N MET A 14 -15.23 1.13 3.67
CA MET A 14 -15.13 0.31 2.45
C MET A 14 -14.95 -1.16 2.78
N THR A 15 -15.57 -2.00 1.95
CA THR A 15 -15.55 -3.45 2.09
C THR A 15 -14.58 -4.12 1.12
N PRO A 16 -14.16 -5.37 1.36
CA PRO A 16 -13.34 -6.12 0.40
C PRO A 16 -13.97 -6.23 -1.00
N GLU A 17 -15.30 -6.27 -1.09
CA GLU A 17 -16.04 -6.36 -2.35
C GLU A 17 -15.86 -5.11 -3.21
N ILE A 18 -15.73 -3.94 -2.60
CA ILE A 18 -15.45 -2.68 -3.33
C ILE A 18 -14.03 -2.73 -3.93
N ALA A 19 -13.05 -3.22 -3.18
CA ALA A 19 -11.71 -3.42 -3.70
C ALA A 19 -11.69 -4.43 -4.86
N ALA A 20 -12.44 -5.53 -4.73
CA ALA A 20 -12.59 -6.50 -5.80
C ALA A 20 -13.22 -5.90 -7.06
N ALA A 21 -14.24 -5.05 -6.90
CA ALA A 21 -14.87 -4.35 -8.01
C ALA A 21 -13.89 -3.40 -8.72
N ALA A 22 -13.06 -2.68 -7.96
CA ALA A 22 -12.02 -1.83 -8.53
C ALA A 22 -11.01 -2.64 -9.37
N VAL A 23 -10.61 -3.80 -8.87
CA VAL A 23 -9.68 -4.70 -9.57
C VAL A 23 -10.31 -5.30 -10.83
N ARG A 24 -11.60 -5.69 -10.80
CA ARG A 24 -12.33 -6.09 -12.01
C ARG A 24 -12.38 -4.97 -13.05
N GLY A 25 -12.45 -3.72 -12.59
CA GLY A 25 -12.42 -2.52 -13.43
C GLY A 25 -11.02 -2.16 -13.97
N GLY A 26 -9.97 -2.87 -13.56
CA GLY A 26 -8.62 -2.68 -14.06
C GLY A 26 -7.62 -2.07 -13.09
N ALA A 27 -7.96 -1.92 -11.80
CA ALA A 27 -6.99 -1.47 -10.82
C ALA A 27 -5.85 -2.49 -10.68
N GLY A 28 -4.62 -2.02 -10.86
CA GLY A 28 -3.41 -2.83 -10.70
C GLY A 28 -2.88 -2.82 -9.27
N VAL A 29 -3.28 -1.83 -8.48
CA VAL A 29 -2.89 -1.69 -7.07
C VAL A 29 -4.11 -1.34 -6.23
N VAL A 30 -4.22 -1.97 -5.07
CA VAL A 30 -5.16 -1.61 -4.00
C VAL A 30 -4.37 -1.26 -2.76
N GLN A 31 -4.52 -0.05 -2.26
CA GLN A 31 -4.01 0.35 -0.95
C GLN A 31 -5.12 0.22 0.09
N VAL A 32 -4.89 -0.60 1.10
CA VAL A 32 -5.81 -0.77 2.24
C VAL A 32 -5.59 0.37 3.23
N ARG A 33 -6.50 1.32 3.22
CA ARG A 33 -6.49 2.50 4.08
C ARG A 33 -7.85 2.68 4.74
N SER A 34 -7.83 2.80 6.06
CA SER A 34 -8.99 3.17 6.86
C SER A 34 -8.47 3.90 8.10
N LYS A 35 -8.90 5.12 8.32
CA LYS A 35 -8.44 5.93 9.45
C LYS A 35 -9.63 6.62 10.14
N PRO A 36 -9.68 6.61 11.49
CA PRO A 36 -8.79 5.86 12.39
C PRO A 36 -9.13 4.37 12.42
N ILE A 37 -8.11 3.53 12.64
CA ILE A 37 -8.29 2.07 12.75
C ILE A 37 -7.24 1.47 13.70
N SER A 38 -7.63 0.44 14.48
CA SER A 38 -6.67 -0.29 15.31
C SER A 38 -5.79 -1.22 14.44
N ALA A 39 -4.63 -1.60 14.97
CA ALA A 39 -3.75 -2.57 14.30
C ALA A 39 -4.47 -3.89 14.01
N ARG A 40 -5.24 -4.40 14.97
CA ARG A 40 -6.02 -5.64 14.83
C ARG A 40 -7.04 -5.52 13.70
N SER A 41 -7.83 -4.44 13.69
CA SER A 41 -8.85 -4.25 12.66
C SER A 41 -8.25 -4.04 11.28
N LEU A 42 -7.11 -3.36 11.17
CA LEU A 42 -6.39 -3.20 9.91
C LEU A 42 -5.81 -4.54 9.42
N TYR A 43 -5.30 -5.36 10.33
CA TYR A 43 -4.84 -6.71 10.01
C TYR A 43 -5.98 -7.57 9.43
N ASP A 44 -7.13 -7.59 10.10
CA ASP A 44 -8.29 -8.38 9.67
C ASP A 44 -8.84 -7.86 8.33
N LEU A 45 -8.94 -6.54 8.15
CA LEU A 45 -9.37 -5.93 6.89
C LEU A 45 -8.37 -6.21 5.76
N GLY A 46 -7.09 -6.03 6.04
CA GLY A 46 -6.01 -6.28 5.08
C GLY A 46 -5.99 -7.72 4.58
N ALA A 47 -6.16 -8.70 5.48
CA ALA A 47 -6.25 -10.11 5.11
C ALA A 47 -7.41 -10.37 4.16
N ARG A 48 -8.61 -9.89 4.50
CA ARG A 48 -9.82 -10.10 3.69
C ARG A 48 -9.74 -9.41 2.33
N VAL A 49 -9.23 -8.16 2.29
CA VAL A 49 -9.04 -7.44 1.03
C VAL A 49 -8.02 -8.17 0.15
N ALA A 50 -6.91 -8.59 0.72
CA ALA A 50 -5.85 -9.28 -0.03
C ALA A 50 -6.34 -10.59 -0.64
N GLU A 51 -7.05 -11.41 0.12
CA GLU A 51 -7.64 -12.66 -0.36
C GLU A 51 -8.65 -12.41 -1.48
N THR A 52 -9.59 -11.49 -1.26
CA THR A 52 -10.65 -11.16 -2.23
C THR A 52 -10.06 -10.60 -3.54
N VAL A 53 -9.06 -9.74 -3.45
CA VAL A 53 -8.35 -9.20 -4.63
C VAL A 53 -7.61 -10.30 -5.37
N HIS A 54 -6.91 -11.16 -4.64
CA HIS A 54 -6.15 -12.26 -5.24
C HIS A 54 -7.04 -13.25 -6.00
N GLU A 55 -8.22 -13.54 -5.48
CA GLU A 55 -9.22 -14.38 -6.17
C GLU A 55 -9.70 -13.78 -7.48
N VAL A 56 -9.84 -12.46 -7.55
CA VAL A 56 -10.30 -11.74 -8.76
C VAL A 56 -9.18 -11.60 -9.78
N ASN A 57 -7.99 -11.20 -9.34
CA ASN A 57 -6.82 -11.02 -10.20
C ASN A 57 -5.53 -11.20 -9.38
N PRO A 58 -4.87 -12.38 -9.47
CA PRO A 58 -3.63 -12.64 -8.74
C PRO A 58 -2.45 -11.76 -9.16
N ARG A 59 -2.58 -10.97 -10.24
CA ARG A 59 -1.55 -10.01 -10.67
C ARG A 59 -1.71 -8.63 -10.04
N ALA A 60 -2.86 -8.33 -9.43
CA ALA A 60 -3.06 -7.08 -8.70
C ALA A 60 -2.27 -7.11 -7.39
N HIS A 61 -1.73 -5.96 -7.01
CA HIS A 61 -0.94 -5.81 -5.81
C HIS A 61 -1.76 -5.17 -4.69
N VAL A 62 -1.60 -5.69 -3.49
CA VAL A 62 -2.26 -5.15 -2.28
C VAL A 62 -1.19 -4.60 -1.35
N LEU A 63 -1.35 -3.35 -0.97
CA LEU A 63 -0.45 -2.62 -0.07
C LEU A 63 -1.22 -2.18 1.18
N ILE A 64 -0.54 -2.14 2.32
CA ILE A 64 -1.08 -1.60 3.58
C ILE A 64 -0.62 -0.15 3.75
N ASP A 65 -1.55 0.73 4.11
CA ASP A 65 -1.25 2.13 4.37
C ASP A 65 -0.56 2.31 5.72
N ASP A 66 0.54 3.07 5.75
CA ASP A 66 1.31 3.52 6.91
C ASP A 66 1.93 2.43 7.81
N ARG A 67 1.27 1.31 8.01
CA ARG A 67 1.58 0.31 9.04
C ARG A 67 2.46 -0.82 8.51
N VAL A 68 3.77 -0.62 8.54
CA VAL A 68 4.78 -1.62 8.15
C VAL A 68 4.67 -2.90 9.00
N ASP A 69 4.41 -2.76 10.29
CA ASP A 69 4.23 -3.88 11.23
C ASP A 69 3.04 -4.78 10.84
N VAL A 70 1.92 -4.17 10.44
CA VAL A 70 0.73 -4.92 9.99
C VAL A 70 1.00 -5.63 8.66
N ALA A 71 1.65 -4.95 7.72
CA ALA A 71 2.04 -5.56 6.45
C ALA A 71 2.99 -6.74 6.66
N LEU A 72 3.97 -6.60 7.54
CA LEU A 72 4.90 -7.67 7.90
C LEU A 72 4.16 -8.86 8.50
N ALA A 73 3.27 -8.62 9.47
CA ALA A 73 2.49 -9.68 10.10
C ALA A 73 1.63 -10.44 9.09
N LEU A 74 0.96 -9.73 8.16
CA LEU A 74 0.16 -10.34 7.09
C LEU A 74 1.02 -11.20 6.16
N ARG A 75 2.18 -10.69 5.73
CA ARG A 75 3.10 -11.44 4.87
C ARG A 75 3.65 -12.69 5.58
N CYS A 76 3.99 -12.59 6.86
CA CYS A 76 4.42 -13.74 7.67
C CYS A 76 3.31 -14.79 7.82
N ALA A 77 2.06 -14.38 7.86
CA ALA A 77 0.91 -15.28 7.89
C ALA A 77 0.55 -15.90 6.52
N GLY A 78 1.26 -15.52 5.45
CA GLY A 78 1.02 -16.03 4.10
C GLY A 78 -0.11 -15.32 3.35
N ALA A 79 -0.62 -14.20 3.85
CA ALA A 79 -1.60 -13.41 3.13
C ALA A 79 -0.97 -12.78 1.86
N PRO A 80 -1.72 -12.65 0.75
CA PRO A 80 -1.20 -12.09 -0.50
C PRO A 80 -1.11 -10.55 -0.42
N VAL A 81 -0.35 -10.05 0.54
CA VAL A 81 0.01 -8.64 0.74
C VAL A 81 1.41 -8.41 0.20
N HIS A 82 1.59 -7.38 -0.60
CA HIS A 82 2.80 -7.16 -1.39
C HIS A 82 3.72 -6.09 -0.79
N GLY A 83 3.23 -5.26 0.12
CA GLY A 83 4.05 -4.24 0.74
C GLY A 83 3.24 -3.12 1.41
N VAL A 84 3.80 -1.91 1.37
CA VAL A 84 3.28 -0.74 2.06
C VAL A 84 3.30 0.51 1.21
N HIS A 85 2.42 1.44 1.55
CA HIS A 85 2.54 2.84 1.19
C HIS A 85 2.69 3.66 2.48
N ILE A 86 3.79 4.39 2.61
CA ILE A 86 4.15 5.13 3.83
C ILE A 86 4.19 6.63 3.61
N GLY A 87 3.87 7.37 4.67
CA GLY A 87 4.00 8.82 4.72
C GLY A 87 5.34 9.27 5.29
N GLN A 88 5.53 10.59 5.37
CA GLN A 88 6.78 11.19 5.84
C GLN A 88 7.06 10.97 7.33
N ASP A 89 6.02 10.76 8.13
CA ASP A 89 6.11 10.54 9.59
C ASP A 89 6.07 9.07 9.99
N ASP A 90 5.96 8.17 9.02
CA ASP A 90 5.96 6.73 9.25
C ASP A 90 7.39 6.18 9.32
N LEU A 91 7.51 4.87 9.46
CA LEU A 91 8.82 4.21 9.45
C LEU A 91 9.57 4.55 8.15
N CYS A 92 10.85 4.91 8.25
CA CYS A 92 11.60 5.35 7.08
C CYS A 92 11.71 4.22 6.02
N PRO A 93 11.83 4.57 4.73
CA PRO A 93 11.85 3.57 3.65
C PRO A 93 12.92 2.49 3.80
N ARG A 94 14.11 2.82 4.30
CA ARG A 94 15.18 1.82 4.53
C ARG A 94 14.79 0.80 5.56
N ALA A 95 14.25 1.24 6.70
CA ALA A 95 13.79 0.34 7.76
C ALA A 95 12.61 -0.53 7.28
N ALA A 96 11.69 0.05 6.50
CA ALA A 96 10.60 -0.72 5.89
C ALA A 96 11.14 -1.81 4.95
N ARG A 97 12.14 -1.50 4.12
CA ARG A 97 12.79 -2.45 3.23
C ARG A 97 13.50 -3.58 3.99
N GLU A 98 14.20 -3.26 5.05
CA GLU A 98 14.87 -4.25 5.90
C GLU A 98 13.88 -5.23 6.54
N LEU A 99 12.73 -4.72 7.01
CA LEU A 99 11.70 -5.54 7.63
C LEU A 99 10.92 -6.40 6.62
N LEU A 100 10.52 -5.82 5.49
CA LEU A 100 9.65 -6.48 4.52
C LEU A 100 10.41 -7.34 3.50
N GLY A 101 11.70 -7.12 3.35
CA GLY A 101 12.54 -7.87 2.40
C GLY A 101 12.60 -7.25 1.01
N PRO A 102 13.44 -7.83 0.12
CA PRO A 102 13.75 -7.24 -1.19
C PRO A 102 12.57 -7.26 -2.18
N ASP A 103 11.65 -8.20 -2.02
CA ASP A 103 10.52 -8.40 -2.94
C ASP A 103 9.30 -7.56 -2.59
N ALA A 104 9.30 -6.87 -1.44
CA ALA A 104 8.18 -6.03 -1.04
C ALA A 104 8.11 -4.75 -1.87
N ILE A 105 6.89 -4.26 -2.08
CA ILE A 105 6.65 -2.97 -2.72
C ILE A 105 6.60 -1.90 -1.63
N ILE A 106 7.35 -0.81 -1.83
CA ILE A 106 7.37 0.33 -0.92
C ILE A 106 7.12 1.61 -1.71
N GLY A 107 6.00 2.25 -1.43
CA GLY A 107 5.67 3.58 -1.93
C GLY A 107 5.81 4.64 -0.84
N LEU A 108 6.16 5.87 -1.23
CA LEU A 108 6.31 7.01 -0.32
C LEU A 108 5.49 8.21 -0.79
N THR A 109 4.72 8.80 0.11
CA THR A 109 4.02 10.07 -0.15
C THR A 109 5.01 11.23 -0.25
N THR A 110 4.94 11.98 -1.37
CA THR A 110 5.79 13.15 -1.63
C THR A 110 4.94 14.28 -2.19
N GLY A 111 4.23 15.00 -1.33
CA GLY A 111 3.26 16.01 -1.74
C GLY A 111 3.85 17.32 -2.27
N THR A 112 5.17 17.51 -2.25
CA THR A 112 5.87 18.71 -2.73
C THR A 112 7.09 18.35 -3.56
N LEU A 113 7.55 19.29 -4.38
CA LEU A 113 8.78 19.13 -5.17
C LEU A 113 10.00 18.89 -4.28
N GLU A 114 10.06 19.53 -3.12
CA GLU A 114 11.13 19.33 -2.14
C GLU A 114 11.15 17.88 -1.64
N LEU A 115 9.99 17.35 -1.23
CA LEU A 115 9.87 15.95 -0.79
C LEU A 115 10.21 14.94 -1.89
N ILE A 116 9.88 15.25 -3.15
CA ILE A 116 10.27 14.43 -4.31
C ILE A 116 11.79 14.40 -4.46
N ARG A 117 12.43 15.55 -4.32
CA ARG A 117 13.91 15.66 -4.37
C ARG A 117 14.56 14.87 -3.21
N ASP A 118 14.02 15.04 -2.01
CA ASP A 118 14.51 14.32 -0.82
C ASP A 118 14.33 12.80 -0.94
N ALA A 119 13.28 12.34 -1.61
CA ALA A 119 13.04 10.92 -1.85
C ALA A 119 14.14 10.25 -2.68
N ASN A 120 14.96 11.00 -3.45
CA ASN A 120 16.09 10.45 -4.20
C ASN A 120 17.12 9.73 -3.31
N GLN A 121 17.24 10.11 -2.04
CA GLN A 121 18.10 9.39 -1.10
C GLN A 121 17.65 7.93 -0.86
N TYR A 122 16.41 7.61 -1.19
CA TYR A 122 15.79 6.30 -1.03
C TYR A 122 15.52 5.60 -2.37
N ALA A 123 16.08 6.09 -3.47
CA ALA A 123 15.81 5.56 -4.82
C ALA A 123 16.15 4.07 -4.95
N ASP A 124 17.09 3.59 -4.15
CA ASP A 124 17.51 2.19 -4.10
C ASP A 124 16.53 1.26 -3.34
N VAL A 125 15.62 1.81 -2.56
CA VAL A 125 14.68 1.03 -1.73
C VAL A 125 13.20 1.33 -2.01
N LEU A 126 12.89 2.42 -2.72
CA LEU A 126 11.53 2.76 -3.12
C LEU A 126 11.17 2.16 -4.48
N ASP A 127 9.92 1.76 -4.64
CA ASP A 127 9.37 1.31 -5.91
C ASP A 127 8.61 2.42 -6.63
N TYR A 128 7.99 3.35 -5.89
CA TYR A 128 7.32 4.51 -6.45
C TYR A 128 7.13 5.62 -5.40
N VAL A 129 6.75 6.80 -5.88
CA VAL A 129 6.34 7.93 -5.03
C VAL A 129 4.92 8.37 -5.38
N GLY A 130 4.18 8.84 -4.38
CA GLY A 130 2.87 9.44 -4.56
C GLY A 130 2.98 10.96 -4.55
N CYS A 131 2.59 11.63 -5.62
CA CYS A 131 2.73 13.07 -5.85
C CYS A 131 1.40 13.79 -5.80
N GLY A 132 0.66 13.65 -4.76
CA GLY A 132 -0.64 14.28 -4.63
C GLY A 132 -0.88 14.94 -3.27
N PRO A 133 -2.05 15.53 -3.08
CA PRO A 133 -3.12 15.69 -4.07
C PRO A 133 -2.83 16.80 -5.09
N PHE A 134 -3.41 16.69 -6.28
CA PHE A 134 -3.34 17.75 -7.32
C PHE A 134 -4.05 19.03 -6.90
N ARG A 135 -5.10 18.91 -6.07
CA ARG A 135 -5.85 20.02 -5.47
C ARG A 135 -5.94 19.82 -3.96
N ALA A 136 -6.12 20.91 -3.23
CA ALA A 136 -6.45 20.84 -1.82
C ALA A 136 -7.75 20.04 -1.62
N THR A 137 -7.72 19.19 -0.63
CA THR A 137 -8.84 18.30 -0.25
C THR A 137 -9.42 18.67 1.09
#